data_9c2ef0892d38fe8d3918abeb0bd84326
#
_entry.id   9c2ef0892d38fe8d3918abeb0bd84326
#
_cell.length_a   1.000
_cell.length_b   1.000
_cell.length_c   1.000
_cell.angle_alpha   90.00
_cell.angle_beta   90.00
_cell.angle_gamma   90.00
#
_symmetry.space_group_name_H-M   'P 1'
#
loop_
_entity.id
_entity.type
_entity.pdbx_description
1 polymer ?
#
loop_
_entity_poly.entity_id
_entity_poly.type
_entity_poly.pdbx_seq_one_letter_code
_entity_poly.pdbx_strand_id
1 'polypeptide(L)'
;LIGSLVIPEGVTEIRCGAFNGCSGLNGTLTLPSTLKKLGNNWNGDFIDENCDYFSGVFQGCTNLTGNLILPNNLELIRGYCFAACSGLYGELRLPEKLKYMGRSAFSYCPGLIGSLTIPQGLTTIPVEAFSECGFNGTLTLHDGITHIDILAFNNCKFKGELHLPKNLKTISERAFFNNDFSGELKLPSDVEHIGGYAFGYNQRITGILDIPEGVLSVGIE
;
A
#
# COMPACT_ATOMS: atom_id res chain seq x y z
N LEU A 1 15.89 16.51 -14.01
CA LEU A 1 16.20 15.19 -14.59
C LEU A 1 15.19 14.89 -15.69
N ILE A 2 15.62 14.25 -16.78
CA ILE A 2 14.79 13.92 -17.95
C ILE A 2 15.13 12.49 -18.38
N GLY A 3 14.15 11.73 -18.88
CA GLY A 3 14.33 10.38 -19.41
C GLY A 3 14.15 9.27 -18.40
N SER A 4 14.75 8.12 -18.67
CA SER A 4 14.72 6.96 -17.76
C SER A 4 15.70 7.15 -16.61
N LEU A 5 15.39 6.55 -15.47
CA LEU A 5 16.26 6.51 -14.32
C LEU A 5 16.74 5.08 -14.08
N VAL A 6 18.05 4.87 -14.18
CA VAL A 6 18.68 3.59 -13.89
C VAL A 6 19.55 3.76 -12.64
N ILE A 7 19.21 3.05 -11.57
CA ILE A 7 20.04 2.99 -10.36
C ILE A 7 21.01 1.82 -10.52
N PRO A 8 22.33 2.05 -10.42
CA PRO A 8 23.32 1.00 -10.72
C PRO A 8 23.35 -0.10 -9.65
N GLU A 9 23.80 -1.29 -10.04
CA GLU A 9 24.07 -2.39 -9.11
C GLU A 9 25.09 -1.98 -8.05
N GLY A 10 24.95 -2.53 -6.84
CA GLY A 10 25.75 -2.15 -5.67
C GLY A 10 25.06 -1.11 -4.78
N VAL A 11 24.08 -0.35 -5.28
CA VAL A 11 23.26 0.52 -4.43
C VAL A 11 22.35 -0.34 -3.57
N THR A 12 22.45 -0.19 -2.24
CA THR A 12 21.66 -0.96 -1.27
C THR A 12 20.55 -0.15 -0.62
N GLU A 13 20.64 1.18 -0.67
CA GLU A 13 19.61 2.08 -0.15
C GLU A 13 19.49 3.37 -0.96
N ILE A 14 18.29 3.91 -1.07
CA ILE A 14 18.01 5.24 -1.61
C ILE A 14 17.29 6.02 -0.52
N ARG A 15 17.81 7.20 -0.17
CA ARG A 15 17.29 7.98 0.95
C ARG A 15 16.06 8.78 0.59
N CYS A 16 15.33 9.19 1.63
CA CYS A 16 14.15 10.02 1.50
C CYS A 16 14.41 11.25 0.64
N GLY A 17 13.46 11.60 -0.20
CA GLY A 17 13.50 12.79 -1.04
C GLY A 17 14.49 12.77 -2.21
N ALA A 18 15.27 11.70 -2.40
CA ALA A 18 16.35 11.68 -3.41
C ALA A 18 15.87 12.06 -4.82
N PHE A 19 14.65 11.69 -5.19
CA PHE A 19 14.03 12.02 -6.49
C PHE A 19 12.63 12.63 -6.32
N ASN A 20 12.33 13.18 -5.15
CA ASN A 20 11.03 13.81 -4.87
C ASN A 20 10.76 14.93 -5.88
N GLY A 21 9.56 14.92 -6.49
CA GLY A 21 9.14 15.94 -7.43
C GLY A 21 9.89 15.94 -8.77
N CYS A 22 10.67 14.89 -9.08
CA CYS A 22 11.38 14.80 -10.35
C CYS A 22 10.42 14.49 -11.51
N SER A 23 9.46 15.37 -11.76
CA SER A 23 8.44 15.22 -12.81
C SER A 23 8.99 15.23 -14.24
N GLY A 24 10.25 15.66 -14.44
CA GLY A 24 10.92 15.55 -15.72
C GLY A 24 11.39 14.15 -16.08
N LEU A 25 11.46 13.22 -15.13
CA LEU A 25 11.71 11.80 -15.42
C LEU A 25 10.49 11.24 -16.16
N ASN A 26 10.62 10.99 -17.45
CA ASN A 26 9.52 10.60 -18.35
C ASN A 26 9.76 9.26 -19.04
N GLY A 27 10.71 8.48 -18.55
CA GLY A 27 11.02 7.12 -18.99
C GLY A 27 10.81 6.11 -17.87
N THR A 28 11.46 4.97 -17.97
CA THR A 28 11.33 3.86 -17.03
C THR A 28 12.22 4.03 -15.81
N LEU A 29 11.81 3.40 -14.70
CA LEU A 29 12.62 3.26 -13.49
C LEU A 29 13.21 1.84 -13.43
N THR A 30 14.53 1.75 -13.33
CA THR A 30 15.22 0.48 -13.07
C THR A 30 15.91 0.52 -11.71
N LEU A 31 15.49 -0.37 -10.82
CA LEU A 31 16.06 -0.53 -9.49
C LEU A 31 17.00 -1.74 -9.46
N PRO A 32 18.17 -1.66 -8.76
CA PRO A 32 19.14 -2.74 -8.74
C PRO A 32 18.69 -3.91 -7.85
N SER A 33 19.16 -5.12 -8.16
CA SER A 33 18.87 -6.32 -7.38
C SER A 33 19.45 -6.26 -5.95
N THR A 34 20.45 -5.42 -5.72
CA THR A 34 21.12 -5.20 -4.43
C THR A 34 20.34 -4.29 -3.48
N LEU A 35 19.28 -3.61 -3.96
CA LEU A 35 18.53 -2.64 -3.17
C LEU A 35 17.75 -3.32 -2.04
N LYS A 36 17.92 -2.82 -0.81
CA LYS A 36 17.25 -3.31 0.40
C LYS A 36 16.30 -2.30 1.01
N LYS A 37 16.57 -0.99 0.84
CA LYS A 37 15.80 0.06 1.51
C LYS A 37 15.49 1.23 0.57
N LEU A 38 14.22 1.64 0.58
CA LEU A 38 13.73 2.86 -0.05
C LEU A 38 13.24 3.82 1.04
N GLY A 39 13.87 4.99 1.13
CA GLY A 39 13.49 6.03 2.07
C GLY A 39 14.18 5.95 3.43
N ASN A 40 15.38 5.40 3.55
CA ASN A 40 16.11 5.39 4.82
C ASN A 40 16.69 6.77 5.17
N ASN A 41 16.81 7.05 6.49
CA ASN A 41 17.33 8.31 7.01
C ASN A 41 18.85 8.41 7.03
N TRP A 42 19.35 9.65 7.23
CA TRP A 42 20.77 9.96 7.27
C TRP A 42 21.54 9.23 8.40
N ASN A 43 20.92 8.92 9.55
CA ASN A 43 21.61 8.51 10.79
C ASN A 43 21.32 7.07 11.27
N GLY A 44 20.84 6.17 10.41
CA GLY A 44 20.82 4.71 10.69
C GLY A 44 19.93 4.20 11.84
N ASP A 45 19.74 4.94 12.92
CA ASP A 45 19.14 4.43 14.17
C ASP A 45 17.89 5.19 14.66
N PHE A 46 17.50 6.28 14.06
CA PHE A 46 16.28 6.98 14.45
C PHE A 46 15.22 6.85 13.36
N ILE A 47 14.05 6.41 13.77
CA ILE A 47 12.79 6.61 13.06
C ILE A 47 12.62 8.13 13.03
N ASP A 48 13.17 8.82 12.02
CA ASP A 48 12.77 10.19 11.77
C ASP A 48 11.35 10.14 11.24
N GLU A 49 10.40 10.44 12.11
CA GLU A 49 8.99 10.53 11.77
C GLU A 49 8.75 11.47 10.57
N ASN A 50 9.65 12.44 10.35
CA ASN A 50 9.58 13.37 9.24
C ASN A 50 9.73 12.71 7.85
N CYS A 51 10.50 11.62 7.74
CA CYS A 51 10.63 10.90 6.47
C CYS A 51 9.34 10.16 6.07
N ASP A 52 8.57 9.71 7.05
CA ASP A 52 7.25 9.12 6.81
C ASP A 52 6.14 10.18 6.61
N TYR A 53 6.44 11.48 6.80
CA TYR A 53 5.45 12.55 6.69
C TYR A 53 5.61 13.47 5.48
N PHE A 54 6.81 13.65 4.89
CA PHE A 54 6.99 14.76 3.95
C PHE A 54 7.82 14.51 2.69
N SER A 55 8.53 13.38 2.53
CA SER A 55 9.48 13.26 1.43
C SER A 55 9.73 11.82 0.97
N GLY A 56 8.80 11.26 0.22
CA GLY A 56 9.02 9.96 -0.44
C GLY A 56 10.16 10.00 -1.45
N VAL A 57 10.80 8.86 -1.71
CA VAL A 57 11.95 8.78 -2.63
C VAL A 57 11.60 9.25 -4.04
N PHE A 58 10.48 8.77 -4.58
CA PHE A 58 9.99 9.08 -5.93
C PHE A 58 8.65 9.82 -5.91
N GLN A 59 8.26 10.37 -4.76
CA GLN A 59 6.99 11.07 -4.61
C GLN A 59 6.84 12.15 -5.69
N GLY A 60 5.69 12.16 -6.39
CA GLY A 60 5.41 13.16 -7.41
C GLY A 60 6.23 13.02 -8.69
N CYS A 61 6.89 11.88 -8.94
CA CYS A 61 7.48 11.56 -10.23
C CYS A 61 6.38 11.16 -11.23
N THR A 62 5.49 12.10 -11.55
CA THR A 62 4.23 11.85 -12.27
C THR A 62 4.42 11.31 -13.67
N ASN A 63 5.56 11.54 -14.29
CA ASN A 63 5.86 11.14 -15.67
C ASN A 63 6.75 9.88 -15.77
N LEU A 64 7.20 9.30 -14.63
CA LEU A 64 7.80 7.97 -14.66
C LEU A 64 6.80 6.97 -15.23
N THR A 65 7.23 6.17 -16.23
CA THR A 65 6.37 5.24 -16.95
C THR A 65 6.87 3.81 -16.85
N GLY A 66 6.04 2.87 -17.29
CA GLY A 66 6.40 1.45 -17.33
C GLY A 66 6.00 0.71 -16.06
N ASN A 67 6.27 -0.59 -16.08
CA ASN A 67 6.01 -1.45 -14.93
C ASN A 67 6.99 -1.15 -13.80
N LEU A 68 6.45 -0.96 -12.58
CA LEU A 68 7.28 -0.86 -11.40
C LEU A 68 7.74 -2.25 -10.96
N ILE A 69 9.03 -2.53 -11.15
CA ILE A 69 9.64 -3.80 -10.72
C ILE A 69 10.43 -3.55 -9.45
N LEU A 70 9.89 -4.03 -8.32
CA LEU A 70 10.57 -3.97 -7.03
C LEU A 70 11.54 -5.16 -6.89
N PRO A 71 12.81 -4.93 -6.45
CA PRO A 71 13.77 -6.03 -6.33
C PRO A 71 13.42 -6.96 -5.16
N ASN A 72 13.68 -8.26 -5.33
CA ASN A 72 13.32 -9.30 -4.34
C ASN A 72 14.04 -9.15 -2.97
N ASN A 73 15.11 -8.36 -2.92
CA ASN A 73 15.87 -8.11 -1.69
C ASN A 73 15.37 -6.88 -0.90
N LEU A 74 14.33 -6.21 -1.40
CA LEU A 74 13.81 -5.01 -0.74
C LEU A 74 13.08 -5.41 0.55
N GLU A 75 13.53 -4.85 1.67
CA GLU A 75 13.02 -5.13 3.01
C GLU A 75 12.21 -3.96 3.59
N LEU A 76 12.42 -2.75 3.06
CA LEU A 76 11.84 -1.52 3.59
C LEU A 76 11.43 -0.56 2.48
N ILE A 77 10.19 -0.09 2.55
CA ILE A 77 9.64 1.02 1.75
C ILE A 77 9.06 2.04 2.73
N ARG A 78 9.63 3.24 2.81
CA ARG A 78 9.14 4.32 3.67
C ARG A 78 7.90 5.00 3.10
N GLY A 79 7.34 5.91 3.90
CA GLY A 79 6.17 6.68 3.54
C GLY A 79 6.34 7.48 2.25
N TYR A 80 5.26 7.64 1.52
CA TYR A 80 5.16 8.39 0.26
C TYR A 80 6.13 7.95 -0.85
N CYS A 81 6.80 6.80 -0.71
CA CYS A 81 7.92 6.42 -1.56
C CYS A 81 7.62 6.51 -3.07
N PHE A 82 6.43 6.06 -3.47
CA PHE A 82 5.91 6.14 -4.84
C PHE A 82 4.60 6.94 -4.93
N ALA A 83 4.29 7.75 -3.91
CA ALA A 83 3.05 8.52 -3.91
C ALA A 83 2.97 9.44 -5.14
N ALA A 84 1.81 9.47 -5.79
CA ALA A 84 1.56 10.26 -6.99
C ALA A 84 2.52 9.98 -8.17
N CYS A 85 3.04 8.75 -8.27
CA CYS A 85 3.74 8.28 -9.48
C CYS A 85 2.71 7.83 -10.53
N SER A 86 1.87 8.76 -11.00
CA SER A 86 0.68 8.46 -11.82
C SER A 86 0.98 7.89 -13.20
N GLY A 87 2.20 8.02 -13.70
CA GLY A 87 2.63 7.44 -14.97
C GLY A 87 3.06 5.97 -14.88
N LEU A 88 3.30 5.42 -13.68
CA LEU A 88 3.58 4.00 -13.51
C LEU A 88 2.34 3.16 -13.80
N TYR A 89 2.52 2.01 -14.46
CA TYR A 89 1.40 1.12 -14.81
C TYR A 89 1.78 -0.35 -14.69
N GLY A 90 0.76 -1.23 -14.76
CA GLY A 90 0.91 -2.68 -14.71
C GLY A 90 0.72 -3.27 -13.32
N GLU A 91 1.04 -4.54 -13.16
CA GLU A 91 0.87 -5.26 -11.90
C GLU A 91 1.96 -4.88 -10.90
N LEU A 92 1.57 -4.55 -9.67
CA LEU A 92 2.50 -4.35 -8.56
C LEU A 92 2.73 -5.68 -7.83
N ARG A 93 3.98 -6.11 -7.76
CA ARG A 93 4.39 -7.27 -6.96
C ARG A 93 5.27 -6.81 -5.81
N LEU A 94 4.75 -6.95 -4.59
CA LEU A 94 5.50 -6.64 -3.38
C LEU A 94 6.50 -7.77 -3.09
N PRO A 95 7.76 -7.44 -2.74
CA PRO A 95 8.77 -8.45 -2.44
C PRO A 95 8.44 -9.26 -1.18
N GLU A 96 8.69 -10.58 -1.20
CA GLU A 96 8.44 -11.46 -0.06
C GLU A 96 9.29 -11.11 1.19
N LYS A 97 10.43 -10.43 1.00
CA LYS A 97 11.30 -9.98 2.09
C LYS A 97 10.87 -8.66 2.71
N LEU A 98 9.80 -8.03 2.20
CA LEU A 98 9.34 -6.75 2.70
C LEU A 98 8.81 -6.88 4.14
N LYS A 99 9.42 -6.14 5.08
CA LYS A 99 9.10 -6.15 6.52
C LYS A 99 8.46 -4.86 6.99
N TYR A 100 8.65 -3.78 6.24
CA TYR A 100 8.11 -2.48 6.58
C TYR A 100 7.63 -1.75 5.33
N MET A 101 6.44 -1.17 5.43
CA MET A 101 5.88 -0.23 4.48
C MET A 101 5.32 0.97 5.24
N GLY A 102 5.61 2.18 4.80
CA GLY A 102 5.13 3.41 5.41
C GLY A 102 3.83 3.90 4.80
N ARG A 103 3.24 4.93 5.44
CA ARG A 103 2.00 5.55 4.98
C ARG A 103 2.10 6.05 3.54
N SER A 104 0.99 5.99 2.81
CA SER A 104 0.87 6.50 1.44
C SER A 104 1.94 6.00 0.47
N ALA A 105 2.56 4.83 0.76
CA ALA A 105 3.72 4.34 -0.01
C ALA A 105 3.47 4.26 -1.51
N PHE A 106 2.25 3.93 -1.93
CA PHE A 106 1.82 3.83 -3.33
C PHE A 106 0.56 4.64 -3.63
N SER A 107 0.18 5.60 -2.77
CA SER A 107 -1.04 6.36 -2.98
C SER A 107 -1.04 7.13 -4.30
N TYR A 108 -2.23 7.32 -4.90
CA TYR A 108 -2.40 8.04 -6.16
C TYR A 108 -1.58 7.48 -7.33
N CYS A 109 -1.55 6.14 -7.45
CA CYS A 109 -0.95 5.42 -8.57
C CYS A 109 -2.02 4.68 -9.39
N PRO A 110 -2.89 5.39 -10.15
CA PRO A 110 -4.04 4.80 -10.83
C PRO A 110 -3.68 3.78 -11.92
N GLY A 111 -2.45 3.79 -12.42
CA GLY A 111 -1.96 2.85 -13.41
C GLY A 111 -1.50 1.50 -12.81
N LEU A 112 -1.35 1.39 -11.48
CA LEU A 112 -1.09 0.10 -10.82
C LEU A 112 -2.39 -0.71 -10.81
N ILE A 113 -2.42 -1.81 -11.56
CA ILE A 113 -3.61 -2.61 -11.83
C ILE A 113 -3.40 -4.08 -11.44
N GLY A 114 -4.41 -4.92 -11.66
CA GLY A 114 -4.36 -6.36 -11.40
C GLY A 114 -4.68 -6.71 -9.95
N SER A 115 -4.21 -7.86 -9.51
CA SER A 115 -4.35 -8.35 -8.15
C SER A 115 -3.19 -7.88 -7.26
N LEU A 116 -3.43 -7.78 -5.95
CA LEU A 116 -2.42 -7.45 -4.98
C LEU A 116 -2.34 -8.54 -3.91
N THR A 117 -1.13 -9.04 -3.65
CA THR A 117 -0.85 -9.96 -2.53
C THR A 117 0.05 -9.25 -1.53
N ILE A 118 -0.37 -9.25 -0.25
CA ILE A 118 0.42 -8.68 0.83
C ILE A 118 1.41 -9.73 1.33
N PRO A 119 2.74 -9.44 1.38
CA PRO A 119 3.76 -10.40 1.83
C PRO A 119 3.70 -10.62 3.34
N GLN A 120 4.11 -11.83 3.78
CA GLN A 120 4.03 -12.30 5.17
C GLN A 120 4.77 -11.43 6.20
N GLY A 121 5.72 -10.61 5.76
CA GLY A 121 6.49 -9.72 6.63
C GLY A 121 5.72 -8.48 7.12
N LEU A 122 4.57 -8.16 6.52
CA LEU A 122 3.76 -6.99 6.90
C LEU A 122 2.61 -7.41 7.81
N THR A 123 2.61 -6.94 9.04
CA THR A 123 1.54 -7.20 10.03
C THR A 123 0.52 -6.07 10.14
N THR A 124 0.80 -4.94 9.52
CA THR A 124 -0.08 -3.77 9.44
C THR A 124 -0.10 -3.24 8.01
N ILE A 125 -1.26 -2.86 7.52
CA ILE A 125 -1.38 -2.09 6.27
C ILE A 125 -1.52 -0.63 6.66
N PRO A 126 -0.51 0.20 6.37
CA PRO A 126 -0.47 1.56 6.88
C PRO A 126 -1.46 2.50 6.19
N VAL A 127 -1.66 3.66 6.83
CA VAL A 127 -2.53 4.74 6.37
C VAL A 127 -2.30 5.04 4.89
N GLU A 128 -3.36 5.03 4.08
CA GLU A 128 -3.34 5.39 2.65
C GLU A 128 -2.36 4.57 1.78
N ALA A 129 -1.86 3.43 2.27
CA ALA A 129 -0.76 2.71 1.60
C ALA A 129 -0.99 2.50 0.10
N PHE A 130 -2.25 2.22 -0.29
CA PHE A 130 -2.66 1.95 -1.67
C PHE A 130 -3.86 2.80 -2.11
N SER A 131 -4.17 3.87 -1.39
CA SER A 131 -5.31 4.74 -1.72
C SER A 131 -5.21 5.28 -3.14
N GLU A 132 -6.35 5.34 -3.87
CA GLU A 132 -6.44 5.87 -5.23
C GLU A 132 -5.56 5.11 -6.26
N CYS A 133 -5.35 3.81 -6.04
CA CYS A 133 -4.73 2.92 -7.01
C CYS A 133 -5.75 2.31 -7.96
N GLY A 134 -5.27 1.76 -9.09
CA GLY A 134 -6.12 1.19 -10.14
C GLY A 134 -6.35 -0.31 -10.05
N PHE A 135 -6.03 -0.97 -8.92
CA PHE A 135 -6.16 -2.42 -8.76
C PHE A 135 -7.57 -2.89 -9.12
N ASN A 136 -7.65 -3.81 -10.07
CA ASN A 136 -8.94 -4.31 -10.60
C ASN A 136 -9.06 -5.84 -10.57
N GLY A 137 -8.16 -6.49 -9.85
CA GLY A 137 -8.16 -7.93 -9.55
C GLY A 137 -8.55 -8.21 -8.10
N THR A 138 -8.02 -9.28 -7.53
CA THR A 138 -8.28 -9.71 -6.15
C THR A 138 -7.27 -9.13 -5.17
N LEU A 139 -7.69 -8.97 -3.92
CA LEU A 139 -6.81 -8.63 -2.79
C LEU A 139 -6.57 -9.88 -1.95
N THR A 140 -5.31 -10.25 -1.74
CA THR A 140 -4.93 -11.37 -0.88
C THR A 140 -4.23 -10.86 0.37
N LEU A 141 -4.87 -11.12 1.52
CA LEU A 141 -4.38 -10.80 2.86
C LEU A 141 -4.07 -12.11 3.59
N HIS A 142 -3.02 -12.12 4.41
CA HIS A 142 -2.63 -13.29 5.22
C HIS A 142 -3.02 -13.11 6.69
N ASP A 143 -3.14 -14.21 7.43
CA ASP A 143 -3.62 -14.22 8.82
C ASP A 143 -2.68 -13.50 9.84
N GLY A 144 -1.47 -13.14 9.44
CA GLY A 144 -0.54 -12.36 10.25
C GLY A 144 -0.85 -10.85 10.33
N ILE A 145 -1.78 -10.34 9.51
CA ILE A 145 -2.18 -8.94 9.54
C ILE A 145 -3.15 -8.73 10.69
N THR A 146 -2.83 -7.74 11.54
CA THR A 146 -3.63 -7.38 12.71
C THR A 146 -4.32 -6.03 12.60
N HIS A 147 -3.81 -5.13 11.75
CA HIS A 147 -4.36 -3.79 11.58
C HIS A 147 -4.41 -3.41 10.10
N ILE A 148 -5.52 -2.81 9.69
CA ILE A 148 -5.68 -2.17 8.39
C ILE A 148 -6.08 -0.73 8.67
N ASP A 149 -5.14 0.20 8.41
CA ASP A 149 -5.26 1.58 8.84
C ASP A 149 -6.14 2.42 7.91
N ILE A 150 -6.32 3.69 8.28
CA ILE A 150 -7.20 4.65 7.62
C ILE A 150 -6.88 4.71 6.12
N LEU A 151 -7.93 4.58 5.27
CA LEU A 151 -7.85 4.72 3.81
C LEU A 151 -6.88 3.74 3.13
N ALA A 152 -6.47 2.66 3.79
CA ALA A 152 -5.41 1.76 3.30
C ALA A 152 -5.63 1.26 1.87
N PHE A 153 -6.88 0.88 1.51
CA PHE A 153 -7.30 0.43 0.19
C PHE A 153 -8.48 1.26 -0.36
N ASN A 154 -8.52 2.53 0.01
CA ASN A 154 -9.58 3.44 -0.42
C ASN A 154 -9.53 3.71 -1.92
N ASN A 155 -10.70 3.79 -2.57
CA ASN A 155 -10.84 4.10 -3.98
C ASN A 155 -9.93 3.25 -4.91
N CYS A 156 -9.73 2.01 -4.55
CA CYS A 156 -9.22 1.00 -5.46
C CYS A 156 -10.40 0.39 -6.25
N LYS A 157 -10.14 -0.58 -7.08
CA LYS A 157 -11.18 -1.26 -7.88
C LYS A 157 -11.13 -2.76 -7.68
N PHE A 158 -10.70 -3.20 -6.48
CA PHE A 158 -10.61 -4.63 -6.15
C PHE A 158 -11.94 -5.33 -6.34
N LYS A 159 -11.87 -6.58 -6.83
CA LYS A 159 -13.04 -7.43 -7.16
C LYS A 159 -12.96 -8.77 -6.43
N GLY A 160 -14.08 -9.50 -6.52
CA GLY A 160 -14.20 -10.83 -5.93
C GLY A 160 -14.48 -10.74 -4.43
N GLU A 161 -14.37 -11.86 -3.75
CA GLU A 161 -14.62 -11.94 -2.33
C GLU A 161 -13.51 -11.31 -1.51
N LEU A 162 -13.87 -10.58 -0.47
CA LEU A 162 -12.93 -10.02 0.49
C LEU A 162 -12.77 -11.00 1.66
N HIS A 163 -11.61 -11.67 1.71
CA HIS A 163 -11.26 -12.54 2.83
C HIS A 163 -10.38 -11.78 3.83
N LEU A 164 -10.96 -11.49 5.00
CA LEU A 164 -10.26 -10.79 6.08
C LEU A 164 -9.36 -11.74 6.87
N PRO A 165 -8.16 -11.28 7.33
CA PRO A 165 -7.27 -12.06 8.19
C PRO A 165 -7.94 -12.51 9.48
N LYS A 166 -7.69 -13.75 9.93
CA LYS A 166 -8.33 -14.29 11.16
C LYS A 166 -7.94 -13.53 12.42
N ASN A 167 -6.70 -13.01 12.47
CA ASN A 167 -6.16 -12.30 13.64
C ASN A 167 -6.35 -10.78 13.54
N LEU A 168 -7.18 -10.30 12.60
CA LEU A 168 -7.42 -8.89 12.39
C LEU A 168 -8.18 -8.29 13.58
N LYS A 169 -7.64 -7.23 14.17
CA LYS A 169 -8.19 -6.53 15.33
C LYS A 169 -8.82 -5.19 14.97
N THR A 170 -8.21 -4.49 14.02
CA THR A 170 -8.65 -3.15 13.66
C THR A 170 -8.82 -3.00 12.17
N ILE A 171 -9.98 -2.50 11.77
CA ILE A 171 -10.30 -2.05 10.42
C ILE A 171 -10.64 -0.56 10.56
N SER A 172 -9.74 0.31 10.15
CA SER A 172 -9.90 1.75 10.37
C SER A 172 -10.86 2.40 9.37
N GLU A 173 -11.08 3.72 9.56
CA GLU A 173 -11.98 4.51 8.72
C GLU A 173 -11.63 4.36 7.24
N ARG A 174 -12.66 4.08 6.42
CA ARG A 174 -12.57 3.94 4.96
C ARG A 174 -11.50 2.97 4.46
N ALA A 175 -11.09 2.00 5.28
CA ALA A 175 -10.01 1.07 4.93
C ALA A 175 -10.24 0.36 3.59
N PHE A 176 -11.49 -0.03 3.28
CA PHE A 176 -11.88 -0.67 2.02
C PHE A 176 -12.97 0.12 1.25
N PHE A 177 -13.05 1.43 1.50
CA PHE A 177 -14.08 2.26 0.91
C PHE A 177 -13.98 2.31 -0.62
N ASN A 178 -15.15 2.28 -1.29
CA ASN A 178 -15.29 2.42 -2.73
C ASN A 178 -14.41 1.45 -3.53
N ASN A 179 -14.69 0.16 -3.34
CA ASN A 179 -14.17 -0.94 -4.14
C ASN A 179 -15.32 -1.70 -4.82
N ASP A 180 -15.01 -2.75 -5.57
CA ASP A 180 -15.97 -3.57 -6.28
C ASP A 180 -16.01 -5.01 -5.71
N PHE A 181 -15.74 -5.15 -4.40
CA PHE A 181 -15.83 -6.44 -3.71
C PHE A 181 -17.24 -7.01 -3.78
N SER A 182 -17.35 -8.33 -3.84
CA SER A 182 -18.61 -9.05 -4.00
C SER A 182 -18.65 -10.27 -3.08
N GLY A 183 -19.84 -10.88 -2.96
CA GLY A 183 -20.03 -12.04 -2.10
C GLY A 183 -20.32 -11.66 -0.65
N GLU A 184 -20.23 -12.63 0.24
CA GLU A 184 -20.52 -12.46 1.67
C GLU A 184 -19.31 -11.91 2.41
N LEU A 185 -19.48 -10.84 3.19
CA LEU A 185 -18.45 -10.32 4.07
C LEU A 185 -18.53 -11.02 5.43
N LYS A 186 -17.44 -11.68 5.84
CA LYS A 186 -17.30 -12.32 7.14
C LYS A 186 -16.26 -11.59 7.98
N LEU A 187 -16.69 -11.07 9.14
CA LEU A 187 -15.80 -10.46 10.10
C LEU A 187 -15.10 -11.54 10.94
N PRO A 188 -13.77 -11.43 11.17
CA PRO A 188 -13.07 -12.31 12.10
C PRO A 188 -13.56 -12.12 13.54
N SER A 189 -13.50 -13.18 14.36
CA SER A 189 -13.93 -13.14 15.77
C SER A 189 -13.14 -12.16 16.62
N ASP A 190 -11.91 -11.89 16.25
CA ASP A 190 -10.96 -11.10 17.01
C ASP A 190 -11.00 -9.58 16.69
N VAL A 191 -11.91 -9.16 15.81
CA VAL A 191 -12.09 -7.74 15.49
C VAL A 191 -12.63 -6.99 16.69
N GLU A 192 -11.91 -5.96 17.09
CA GLU A 192 -12.24 -5.07 18.22
C GLU A 192 -12.78 -3.71 17.72
N HIS A 193 -12.28 -3.22 16.58
CA HIS A 193 -12.64 -1.89 16.08
C HIS A 193 -12.94 -1.90 14.58
N ILE A 194 -14.06 -1.29 14.19
CA ILE A 194 -14.46 -1.07 12.81
C ILE A 194 -14.72 0.42 12.63
N GLY A 195 -13.93 1.09 11.82
CA GLY A 195 -14.02 2.52 11.56
C GLY A 195 -15.19 2.91 10.65
N GLY A 196 -15.52 4.19 10.64
CA GLY A 196 -16.57 4.75 9.81
C GLY A 196 -16.31 4.47 8.32
N TYR A 197 -17.37 4.10 7.59
CA TYR A 197 -17.29 3.75 6.18
C TYR A 197 -16.27 2.67 5.79
N ALA A 198 -15.80 1.84 6.74
CA ALA A 198 -14.74 0.85 6.49
C ALA A 198 -14.96 0.02 5.21
N PHE A 199 -16.20 -0.37 4.95
CA PHE A 199 -16.63 -1.12 3.76
C PHE A 199 -17.60 -0.34 2.87
N GLY A 200 -17.75 0.96 3.08
CA GLY A 200 -18.69 1.80 2.36
C GLY A 200 -18.49 1.75 0.85
N TYR A 201 -19.57 1.90 0.07
CA TYR A 201 -19.56 1.91 -1.39
C TYR A 201 -19.02 0.63 -2.06
N ASN A 202 -19.15 -0.54 -1.38
CA ASN A 202 -18.93 -1.87 -1.97
C ASN A 202 -20.30 -2.49 -2.31
N GLN A 203 -20.93 -2.02 -3.38
CA GLN A 203 -22.33 -2.30 -3.70
C GLN A 203 -22.64 -3.77 -4.03
N ARG A 204 -21.61 -4.61 -4.21
CA ARG A 204 -21.77 -6.03 -4.56
C ARG A 204 -21.54 -6.96 -3.35
N ILE A 205 -21.22 -6.42 -2.19
CA ILE A 205 -21.21 -7.20 -0.95
C ILE A 205 -22.65 -7.53 -0.60
N THR A 206 -22.90 -8.78 -0.29
CA THR A 206 -24.24 -9.35 -0.02
C THR A 206 -24.22 -10.12 1.30
N GLY A 207 -25.38 -10.62 1.70
CA GLY A 207 -25.53 -11.45 2.90
C GLY A 207 -25.87 -10.61 4.15
N ILE A 208 -25.84 -11.29 5.29
CA ILE A 208 -26.05 -10.68 6.61
C ILE A 208 -24.66 -10.43 7.21
N LEU A 209 -24.41 -9.20 7.64
CA LEU A 209 -23.19 -8.88 8.34
C LEU A 209 -23.35 -9.14 9.83
N ASP A 210 -22.80 -10.26 10.30
CA ASP A 210 -22.75 -10.58 11.71
C ASP A 210 -21.59 -9.81 12.38
N ILE A 211 -21.91 -8.97 13.37
CA ILE A 211 -20.89 -8.25 14.15
C ILE A 211 -20.50 -9.15 15.34
N PRO A 212 -19.21 -9.55 15.47
CA PRO A 212 -18.75 -10.37 16.58
C PRO A 212 -18.98 -9.70 17.96
N GLU A 213 -19.24 -10.51 18.99
CA GLU A 213 -19.47 -10.01 20.37
C GLU A 213 -18.25 -9.22 20.93
N GLY A 214 -17.04 -9.50 20.46
CA GLY A 214 -15.80 -8.83 20.87
C GLY A 214 -15.62 -7.41 20.33
N VAL A 215 -16.50 -6.94 19.43
CA VAL A 215 -16.37 -5.61 18.81
C VAL A 215 -16.70 -4.53 19.85
N LEU A 216 -15.72 -3.67 20.13
CA LEU A 216 -15.82 -2.58 21.10
C LEU A 216 -16.35 -1.29 20.47
N SER A 217 -16.11 -1.08 19.19
CA SER A 217 -16.61 0.09 18.47
C SER A 217 -16.88 -0.20 17.00
N VAL A 218 -18.00 0.35 16.51
CA VAL A 218 -18.32 0.45 15.09
C VAL A 218 -18.43 1.95 14.80
N GLY A 219 -17.66 2.43 13.84
CA GLY A 219 -17.60 3.84 13.51
C GLY A 219 -18.94 4.38 13.05
N ILE A 220 -19.22 5.58 13.49
CA ILE A 220 -20.33 6.40 13.03
C ILE A 220 -19.87 7.13 11.76
N GLU A 221 -20.83 7.40 10.88
CA GLU A 221 -20.68 8.25 9.68
C GLU A 221 -20.07 9.61 9.98
#